data_63bfb30a1a3da7ce79b32ed5478c6ee8
#
_entry.id   63bfb30a1a3da7ce79b32ed5478c6ee8
#
_cell.length_a   1.000
_cell.length_b   1.000
_cell.length_c   1.000
_cell.angle_alpha   90.00
_cell.angle_beta   90.00
_cell.angle_gamma   90.00
#
_symmetry.space_group_name_H-M   'P 1'
#
loop_
_entity.id
_entity.type
_entity.pdbx_description
1 polymer ?
#
loop_
_entity_poly.entity_id
_entity_poly.type
_entity_poly.pdbx_seq_one_letter_code
_entity_poly.pdbx_strand_id
1 'polypeptide(L)'
;MNNGYYRFPTIHDETIVFVSEDDLWSVPRQGGVARRLTSNLGEVNYPALSPDGEWLAFVGREEGMPEVYLMAAAGGSARRMTYLNHSCQVLGWTPDSTQILFSTNTGHFHPQEYAIYTISGEANGGQVMPVPVGPA
;
A
#
# COMPACT_ATOMS: atom_id res chain seq x y z
N MET A 1 -0.51 22.03 -18.42
CA MET A 1 -1.19 21.41 -17.30
C MET A 1 -1.22 19.91 -17.47
N ASN A 2 -0.78 19.26 -16.51
CA ASN A 2 -0.78 17.85 -16.58
C ASN A 2 -2.16 17.25 -16.36
N ASN A 3 -2.53 16.31 -17.20
CA ASN A 3 -3.81 15.65 -17.09
C ASN A 3 -3.67 14.23 -16.59
N GLY A 4 -2.70 14.02 -15.70
CA GLY A 4 -2.50 12.71 -15.13
C GLY A 4 -3.76 12.21 -14.43
N TYR A 5 -3.94 10.90 -14.46
CA TYR A 5 -5.06 10.29 -13.80
C TYR A 5 -4.80 10.20 -12.31
N TYR A 6 -5.82 10.49 -11.54
CA TYR A 6 -5.77 10.31 -10.09
C TYR A 6 -6.39 8.95 -9.79
N ARG A 7 -5.55 8.02 -9.34
CA ARG A 7 -5.98 6.64 -9.15
C ARG A 7 -5.84 6.22 -7.70
N PHE A 8 -6.63 5.24 -7.33
CA PHE A 8 -6.50 4.55 -6.03
C PHE A 8 -6.48 5.51 -4.84
N PRO A 9 -7.49 6.37 -4.69
CA PRO A 9 -7.50 7.29 -3.55
C PRO A 9 -7.75 6.56 -2.23
N THR A 10 -7.13 7.06 -1.18
CA THR A 10 -7.41 6.62 0.19
C THR A 10 -7.52 7.88 1.04
N ILE A 11 -8.33 7.83 2.08
CA ILE A 11 -8.60 9.00 2.88
C ILE A 11 -8.56 8.66 4.37
N HIS A 12 -8.02 9.57 5.15
CA HIS A 12 -8.12 9.54 6.60
C HIS A 12 -8.30 10.98 7.07
N ASP A 13 -9.43 11.24 7.77
CA ASP A 13 -9.77 12.57 8.24
C ASP A 13 -9.67 13.62 7.13
N GLU A 14 -8.72 14.53 7.24
CA GLU A 14 -8.57 15.64 6.29
C GLU A 14 -7.54 15.37 5.21
N THR A 15 -6.98 14.17 5.15
CA THR A 15 -5.91 13.86 4.22
C THR A 15 -6.36 12.83 3.19
N ILE A 16 -6.13 13.14 1.92
CA ILE A 16 -6.35 12.19 0.81
C ILE A 16 -4.99 11.88 0.21
N VAL A 17 -4.71 10.58 0.01
CA VAL A 17 -3.53 10.13 -0.71
C VAL A 17 -3.99 9.43 -1.98
N PHE A 18 -3.31 9.70 -3.08
CA PHE A 18 -3.69 9.12 -4.37
C PHE A 18 -2.46 8.88 -5.22
N VAL A 19 -2.62 8.11 -6.28
CA VAL A 19 -1.54 7.83 -7.24
C VAL A 19 -1.71 8.76 -8.44
N SER A 20 -0.62 9.38 -8.84
CA SER A 20 -0.56 10.13 -10.10
C SER A 20 0.86 10.06 -10.62
N GLU A 21 1.01 9.77 -11.90
CA GLU A 21 2.31 9.72 -12.56
C GLU A 21 3.32 8.83 -11.83
N ASP A 22 2.84 7.66 -11.42
CA ASP A 22 3.65 6.62 -10.78
C ASP A 22 4.16 6.97 -9.38
N ASP A 23 3.63 8.03 -8.77
CA ASP A 23 3.99 8.39 -7.41
C ASP A 23 2.76 8.61 -6.56
N LEU A 24 2.99 8.60 -5.25
CA LEU A 24 1.96 8.92 -4.28
C LEU A 24 2.00 10.41 -3.98
N TRP A 25 0.82 10.98 -3.89
CA TRP A 25 0.63 12.40 -3.58
C TRP A 25 -0.39 12.54 -2.46
N SER A 26 -0.24 13.57 -1.67
CA SER A 26 -1.14 13.89 -0.57
C SER A 26 -1.75 15.25 -0.80
N VAL A 27 -3.04 15.38 -0.51
CA VAL A 27 -3.74 16.65 -0.62
C VAL A 27 -4.76 16.76 0.51
N PRO A 28 -4.98 17.97 1.07
CA PRO A 28 -6.07 18.13 2.04
C PRO A 28 -7.42 17.84 1.41
N ARG A 29 -8.35 17.32 2.21
CA ARG A 29 -9.67 16.97 1.71
C ARG A 29 -10.40 18.14 1.09
N GLN A 30 -10.17 19.34 1.59
CA GLN A 30 -10.78 20.55 1.07
C GLN A 30 -10.18 21.01 -0.26
N GLY A 31 -9.09 20.38 -0.69
CA GLY A 31 -8.34 20.82 -1.85
C GLY A 31 -7.14 21.64 -1.44
N GLY A 32 -6.41 22.11 -2.40
CA GLY A 32 -5.21 22.89 -2.17
C GLY A 32 -4.03 22.31 -2.92
N VAL A 33 -2.82 22.55 -2.41
CA VAL A 33 -1.61 22.09 -3.07
C VAL A 33 -1.34 20.64 -2.71
N ALA A 34 -1.20 19.78 -3.73
CA ALA A 34 -0.83 18.39 -3.52
C ALA A 34 0.68 18.31 -3.28
N ARG A 35 1.07 17.42 -2.40
CA ARG A 35 2.47 17.20 -2.06
C ARG A 35 2.86 15.78 -2.45
N ARG A 36 3.98 15.67 -3.16
CA ARG A 36 4.50 14.37 -3.58
C ARG A 36 5.13 13.65 -2.40
N LEU A 37 4.77 12.38 -2.21
CA LEU A 37 5.24 11.59 -1.07
C LEU A 37 6.35 10.62 -1.44
N THR A 38 6.41 10.15 -2.68
CA THR A 38 7.38 9.13 -3.09
C THR A 38 8.20 9.59 -4.28
N SER A 39 9.37 8.96 -4.44
CA SER A 39 10.15 9.10 -5.64
C SER A 39 11.04 7.86 -5.75
N ASN A 40 11.38 7.47 -6.97
CA ASN A 40 12.31 6.38 -7.24
C ASN A 40 11.84 5.01 -6.73
N LEU A 41 10.54 4.82 -6.58
CA LEU A 41 9.98 3.54 -6.18
C LEU A 41 9.35 2.79 -7.36
N GLY A 42 9.64 3.24 -8.57
CA GLY A 42 8.99 2.70 -9.75
C GLY A 42 7.53 3.07 -9.73
N GLU A 43 6.71 2.24 -10.34
CA GLU A 43 5.28 2.46 -10.33
C GLU A 43 4.71 2.09 -8.96
N VAL A 44 3.93 2.98 -8.36
CA VAL A 44 3.28 2.71 -7.08
C VAL A 44 1.78 2.56 -7.29
N ASN A 45 1.16 1.71 -6.48
CA ASN A 45 -0.27 1.41 -6.59
C ASN A 45 -0.85 1.08 -5.22
N TYR A 46 -2.16 1.07 -5.14
CA TYR A 46 -2.95 0.56 -4.01
C TYR A 46 -2.55 1.16 -2.66
N PRO A 47 -2.51 2.48 -2.52
CA PRO A 47 -2.22 3.07 -1.23
C PRO A 47 -3.38 2.87 -0.25
N ALA A 48 -3.05 2.72 1.02
CA ALA A 48 -4.04 2.61 2.08
C ALA A 48 -3.50 3.26 3.35
N LEU A 49 -4.19 4.29 3.81
CA LEU A 49 -3.86 4.93 5.08
C LEU A 49 -4.37 4.05 6.22
N SER A 50 -3.57 3.94 7.28
CA SER A 50 -4.00 3.18 8.45
C SER A 50 -5.15 3.90 9.15
N PRO A 51 -5.99 3.15 9.90
CA PRO A 51 -7.11 3.79 10.59
C PRO A 51 -6.72 4.88 11.57
N ASP A 52 -5.52 4.81 12.15
CA ASP A 52 -5.05 5.87 13.05
C ASP A 52 -4.41 7.04 12.30
N GLY A 53 -4.28 6.95 10.97
CA GLY A 53 -3.73 8.03 10.17
C GLY A 53 -2.22 8.17 10.21
N GLU A 54 -1.51 7.30 10.92
CA GLU A 54 -0.07 7.43 11.11
C GLU A 54 0.75 6.81 9.98
N TRP A 55 0.20 5.82 9.30
CA TRP A 55 0.96 5.01 8.35
C TRP A 55 0.28 4.90 7.01
N LEU A 56 1.09 4.71 5.99
CA LEU A 56 0.63 4.53 4.62
C LEU A 56 1.27 3.27 4.05
N ALA A 57 0.45 2.31 3.66
CA ALA A 57 0.90 1.11 2.98
C ALA A 57 0.60 1.23 1.50
N PHE A 58 1.44 0.67 0.66
CA PHE A 58 1.22 0.70 -0.79
C PHE A 58 2.06 -0.37 -1.46
N VAL A 59 1.83 -0.55 -2.75
CA VAL A 59 2.65 -1.45 -3.58
C VAL A 59 3.63 -0.61 -4.37
N GLY A 60 4.91 -0.96 -4.29
CA GLY A 60 5.95 -0.29 -5.06
C GLY A 60 6.81 -1.32 -5.77
N ARG A 61 7.70 -0.85 -6.63
CA ARG A 61 8.49 -1.73 -7.49
C ARG A 61 9.94 -1.28 -7.59
N GLU A 62 10.50 -0.80 -6.51
CA GLU A 62 11.86 -0.25 -6.55
C GLU A 62 12.88 -1.23 -7.11
N GLU A 63 12.71 -2.51 -6.82
CA GLU A 63 13.62 -3.54 -7.26
C GLU A 63 13.04 -4.45 -8.32
N GLY A 64 12.02 -3.98 -9.02
CA GLY A 64 11.47 -4.68 -10.18
C GLY A 64 10.11 -5.29 -9.95
N MET A 65 10.00 -6.24 -9.03
CA MET A 65 8.72 -6.88 -8.76
C MET A 65 7.91 -6.07 -7.75
N PRO A 66 6.58 -6.11 -7.87
CA PRO A 66 5.74 -5.42 -6.90
C PRO A 66 5.84 -6.06 -5.52
N GLU A 67 5.95 -5.21 -4.50
CA GLU A 67 6.00 -5.64 -3.11
C GLU A 67 5.24 -4.64 -2.25
N VAL A 68 4.90 -5.06 -1.03
CA VAL A 68 4.25 -4.15 -0.08
C VAL A 68 5.30 -3.27 0.58
N TYR A 69 5.05 -1.96 0.59
CA TYR A 69 5.90 -0.96 1.22
C TYR A 69 5.13 -0.23 2.30
N LEU A 70 5.85 0.30 3.25
CA LEU A 70 5.28 1.07 4.37
C LEU A 70 6.05 2.36 4.55
N MET A 71 5.35 3.45 4.78
CA MET A 71 5.96 4.73 5.12
C MET A 71 5.07 5.48 6.08
N ALA A 72 5.64 6.49 6.73
CA ALA A 72 4.82 7.39 7.56
C ALA A 72 3.90 8.19 6.65
N ALA A 73 2.67 8.40 7.10
CA ALA A 73 1.69 9.15 6.30
C ALA A 73 2.15 10.59 6.07
N ALA A 74 2.93 11.15 6.99
CA ALA A 74 3.44 12.52 6.87
C ALA A 74 4.57 12.65 5.87
N GLY A 75 5.13 11.54 5.38
CA GLY A 75 6.24 11.55 4.45
C GLY A 75 7.48 10.92 5.03
N GLY A 76 8.52 10.83 4.24
CA GLY A 76 9.77 10.22 4.66
C GLY A 76 10.10 9.01 3.82
N SER A 77 11.01 8.19 4.32
CA SER A 77 11.47 7.01 3.59
C SER A 77 10.44 5.90 3.62
N ALA A 78 10.30 5.21 2.50
CA ALA A 78 9.47 4.02 2.43
C ALA A 78 10.33 2.78 2.69
N ARG A 79 9.74 1.78 3.33
CA ARG A 79 10.42 0.54 3.65
C ARG A 79 9.69 -0.63 3.00
N ARG A 80 10.45 -1.49 2.33
CA ARG A 80 9.88 -2.69 1.74
C ARG A 80 9.54 -3.69 2.85
N MET A 81 8.30 -4.19 2.82
CA MET A 81 7.80 -5.08 3.87
C MET A 81 7.77 -6.54 3.44
N THR A 82 7.69 -6.81 2.14
CA THR A 82 7.55 -8.19 1.65
C THR A 82 8.59 -8.50 0.60
N TYR A 83 8.82 -9.81 0.41
CA TYR A 83 9.73 -10.33 -0.61
C TYR A 83 9.03 -11.49 -1.31
N LEU A 84 7.85 -11.20 -1.87
CA LEU A 84 6.97 -12.21 -2.45
C LEU A 84 7.40 -12.63 -3.84
N ASN A 85 7.97 -11.70 -4.58
CA ASN A 85 8.38 -11.91 -5.97
C ASN A 85 7.21 -12.28 -6.87
N HIS A 86 6.01 -11.84 -6.51
CA HIS A 86 4.78 -12.05 -7.26
C HIS A 86 3.91 -10.82 -7.14
N SER A 87 2.94 -10.72 -8.03
CA SER A 87 1.99 -9.61 -7.97
C SER A 87 1.27 -9.59 -6.63
N CYS A 88 1.00 -8.39 -6.15
CA CYS A 88 0.28 -8.21 -4.90
C CYS A 88 -0.52 -6.93 -4.94
N GLN A 89 -1.51 -6.83 -4.06
CA GLN A 89 -2.34 -5.64 -3.88
C GLN A 89 -2.52 -5.40 -2.39
N VAL A 90 -2.32 -4.17 -1.97
CA VAL A 90 -2.70 -3.78 -0.61
C VAL A 90 -4.21 -3.61 -0.59
N LEU A 91 -4.87 -4.27 0.36
CA LEU A 91 -6.32 -4.22 0.50
C LEU A 91 -6.76 -3.25 1.60
N GLY A 92 -5.91 -3.03 2.60
CA GLY A 92 -6.23 -2.15 3.70
C GLY A 92 -5.47 -2.52 4.95
N TRP A 93 -6.04 -2.17 6.08
CA TRP A 93 -5.43 -2.38 7.39
C TRP A 93 -6.44 -3.05 8.31
N THR A 94 -5.92 -3.73 9.33
CA THR A 94 -6.79 -4.15 10.43
C THR A 94 -7.25 -2.93 11.21
N PRO A 95 -8.43 -3.01 11.86
CA PRO A 95 -8.99 -1.83 12.55
C PRO A 95 -8.10 -1.24 13.63
N ASP A 96 -7.22 -2.05 14.21
CA ASP A 96 -6.30 -1.58 15.25
C ASP A 96 -5.02 -0.96 14.67
N SER A 97 -4.90 -0.85 13.36
CA SER A 97 -3.76 -0.25 12.67
C SER A 97 -2.45 -1.03 12.86
N THR A 98 -2.51 -2.28 13.24
CA THR A 98 -1.29 -3.05 13.50
C THR A 98 -0.86 -3.91 12.34
N GLN A 99 -1.76 -4.28 11.45
CA GLN A 99 -1.42 -5.18 10.35
C GLN A 99 -1.96 -4.67 9.03
N ILE A 100 -1.19 -4.92 7.98
CA ILE A 100 -1.57 -4.59 6.61
C ILE A 100 -2.18 -5.82 5.99
N LEU A 101 -3.34 -5.65 5.36
CA LEU A 101 -3.99 -6.71 4.58
C LEU A 101 -3.58 -6.57 3.13
N PHE A 102 -3.15 -7.67 2.54
CA PHE A 102 -2.80 -7.67 1.12
C PHE A 102 -3.15 -9.01 0.50
N SER A 103 -3.26 -9.03 -0.82
CA SER A 103 -3.47 -10.27 -1.56
C SER A 103 -2.29 -10.54 -2.48
N THR A 104 -2.01 -11.81 -2.70
CA THR A 104 -0.97 -12.24 -3.61
C THR A 104 -1.26 -13.68 -4.04
N ASN A 105 -0.66 -14.09 -5.16
CA ASN A 105 -0.79 -15.47 -5.61
C ASN A 105 0.44 -16.32 -5.29
N THR A 106 1.31 -15.84 -4.42
CA THR A 106 2.47 -16.60 -3.98
C THR A 106 2.06 -17.94 -3.37
N GLY A 107 2.67 -19.02 -3.84
CA GLY A 107 2.43 -20.35 -3.29
C GLY A 107 1.22 -21.06 -3.82
N HIS A 108 0.49 -20.49 -4.76
CA HIS A 108 -0.67 -21.13 -5.36
C HIS A 108 -0.28 -21.86 -6.64
N PHE A 109 -0.95 -22.99 -6.90
CA PHE A 109 -0.75 -23.72 -8.13
C PHE A 109 -1.31 -22.98 -9.33
N HIS A 110 -2.37 -22.21 -9.13
CA HIS A 110 -3.04 -21.50 -10.21
C HIS A 110 -2.67 -20.04 -10.12
N PRO A 111 -1.94 -19.49 -11.11
CA PRO A 111 -1.47 -18.09 -11.04
C PRO A 111 -2.58 -17.05 -10.94
N GLN A 112 -3.79 -17.40 -11.35
CA GLN A 112 -4.92 -16.47 -11.25
C GLN A 112 -5.57 -16.44 -9.87
N GLU A 113 -5.21 -17.37 -9.00
CA GLU A 113 -5.81 -17.40 -7.67
C GLU A 113 -4.99 -16.59 -6.71
N TYR A 114 -5.68 -15.73 -5.95
CA TYR A 114 -5.06 -14.90 -4.93
C TYR A 114 -5.60 -15.29 -3.57
N ALA A 115 -4.74 -15.24 -2.58
CA ALA A 115 -5.12 -15.43 -1.19
C ALA A 115 -4.86 -14.14 -0.42
N ILE A 116 -5.50 -14.01 0.72
CA ILE A 116 -5.36 -12.83 1.57
C ILE A 116 -4.37 -13.14 2.68
N TYR A 117 -3.48 -12.20 2.93
CA TYR A 117 -2.44 -12.31 3.94
C TYR A 117 -2.40 -11.05 4.77
N THR A 118 -1.78 -11.14 5.93
CA THR A 118 -1.49 -9.97 6.75
C THR A 118 0.00 -9.92 7.05
N ILE A 119 0.49 -8.71 7.28
CA ILE A 119 1.86 -8.51 7.75
C ILE A 119 1.83 -7.36 8.76
N SER A 120 2.58 -7.52 9.83
CA SER A 120 2.67 -6.49 10.86
C SER A 120 3.34 -5.24 10.31
N GLY A 121 2.80 -4.07 10.68
CA GLY A 121 3.40 -2.80 10.31
C GLY A 121 4.56 -2.36 11.17
N GLU A 122 5.05 -3.22 12.07
CA GLU A 122 6.12 -2.84 12.95
C GLU A 122 7.46 -2.72 12.23
N ALA A 123 8.37 -1.98 12.85
CA ALA A 123 9.65 -1.62 12.24
C ALA A 123 10.50 -2.82 11.83
N ASN A 124 10.37 -3.92 12.54
CA ASN A 124 11.18 -5.11 12.25
C ASN A 124 10.60 -5.99 11.17
N GLY A 125 9.53 -5.56 10.54
CA GLY A 125 8.81 -6.39 9.60
C GLY A 125 8.18 -7.56 10.32
N GLY A 126 6.97 -7.88 10.02
CA GLY A 126 6.33 -9.02 10.62
C GLY A 126 6.41 -10.23 9.72
N GLN A 127 5.95 -11.33 10.23
CA GLN A 127 5.73 -12.50 9.41
C GLN A 127 4.50 -12.29 8.56
N VAL A 128 4.58 -12.78 7.34
CA VAL A 128 3.41 -12.85 6.48
C VAL A 128 2.54 -14.02 6.98
N MET A 129 1.30 -13.72 7.30
CA MET A 129 0.37 -14.71 7.84
C MET A 129 -0.84 -14.83 6.93
N PRO A 130 -1.22 -16.05 6.55
CA PRO A 130 -2.42 -16.21 5.74
C PRO A 130 -3.68 -15.92 6.56
N VAL A 131 -4.66 -15.33 5.89
CA VAL A 131 -5.99 -15.17 6.47
C VAL A 131 -6.81 -16.38 6.03
N PRO A 132 -7.32 -17.19 6.96
CA PRO A 132 -8.11 -18.35 6.57
C PRO A 132 -9.47 -17.90 6.03
N VAL A 133 -9.63 -18.03 4.72
CA VAL A 133 -10.88 -17.72 4.05
C VAL A 133 -11.50 -19.06 3.67
N GLY A 134 -12.48 -19.48 4.43
CA GLY A 134 -13.16 -20.71 4.16
C GLY A 134 -14.27 -20.53 3.14
N PRO A 135 -14.79 -21.62 2.60
CA PRO A 135 -15.97 -21.54 1.76
C PRO A 135 -17.15 -21.05 2.58
N ALA A 136 -17.97 -20.23 1.97
CA ALA A 136 -19.14 -19.69 2.65
C ALA A 136 -20.15 -20.78 2.94
#